data_c09a5f136da106175c5825045689f58a
#
_entry.id   c09a5f136da106175c5825045689f58a
#
_cell.length_a   1.000
_cell.length_b   1.000
_cell.length_c   1.000
_cell.angle_alpha   90.00
_cell.angle_beta   90.00
_cell.angle_gamma   90.00
#
_symmetry.space_group_name_H-M   'P 1'
#
loop_
_entity.id
_entity.type
_entity.pdbx_description
1 polymer ?
#
loop_
_entity_poly.entity_id
_entity_poly.type
_entity_poly.pdbx_seq_one_letter_code
_entity_poly.pdbx_strand_id
1 'polypeptide(L)'
;MKLALISPKGVGMGTNEENRWTEELYDSLSGIDSLRELMSCANSPLLTVASILESFFDEMEYIDEEIEDIDWEKQYDMVAMSFMTQQASRAFEIAGQFNEKGVYLIAGGMHPTNSPDETLQYFDTVFVGEGEITLPQFMNDYLENKPLRIYKNTHEINMDEVPLPRYDLLKMDRYRTIPLQISRGCPHNCEFCASTKVYGPKYRHKSVDRVMQEIEMIQKIKPNSHIYFTDDNMLVKKDFAIELLDALKDKKL
;
A
#
# COMPACT_ATOMS: atom_id res chain seq x y z
N MET A 1 -4.58 21.50 -3.92
CA MET A 1 -3.69 20.87 -2.91
C MET A 1 -2.85 19.78 -3.56
N LYS A 2 -1.65 19.53 -3.03
CA LYS A 2 -0.71 18.51 -3.52
C LYS A 2 -0.53 17.40 -2.48
N LEU A 3 -0.65 16.14 -2.90
CA LEU A 3 -0.48 14.96 -2.06
C LEU A 3 0.72 14.13 -2.51
N ALA A 4 1.61 13.79 -1.58
CA ALA A 4 2.55 12.70 -1.79
C ALA A 4 2.05 11.41 -1.10
N LEU A 5 2.12 10.31 -1.83
CA LEU A 5 1.86 8.97 -1.32
C LEU A 5 3.20 8.25 -1.25
N ILE A 6 3.74 8.07 -0.05
CA ILE A 6 5.09 7.55 0.13
C ILE A 6 5.05 6.13 0.69
N SER A 7 5.68 5.21 -0.04
CA SER A 7 5.99 3.85 0.42
C SER A 7 7.41 3.84 0.97
N PRO A 8 7.59 3.80 2.30
CA PRO A 8 8.94 3.74 2.90
C PRO A 8 9.63 2.43 2.57
N LYS A 9 10.95 2.44 2.40
CA LYS A 9 11.73 1.21 2.26
C LYS A 9 11.74 0.39 3.54
N GLY A 10 11.82 -0.93 3.39
CA GLY A 10 11.89 -1.87 4.51
C GLY A 10 13.30 -1.94 5.13
N VAL A 11 13.36 -2.29 6.41
CA VAL A 11 14.61 -2.67 7.07
C VAL A 11 15.00 -4.07 6.61
N GLY A 12 15.99 -4.18 5.76
CA GLY A 12 16.46 -5.48 5.27
C GLY A 12 17.08 -5.44 3.87
N MET A 13 16.87 -4.33 3.15
CA MET A 13 17.49 -4.09 1.84
C MET A 13 18.46 -2.91 1.89
N GLY A 14 19.34 -2.93 2.87
CA GLY A 14 20.55 -2.12 2.95
C GLY A 14 20.38 -0.66 3.35
N THR A 15 20.81 -0.31 4.57
CA THR A 15 21.48 0.96 4.93
C THR A 15 22.15 0.92 6.31
N ASN A 16 22.12 -0.17 7.06
CA ASN A 16 22.85 -0.27 8.32
C ASN A 16 24.11 -1.10 8.16
N GLU A 17 25.19 -0.75 8.87
CA GLU A 17 26.48 -1.48 8.89
C GLU A 17 26.31 -2.98 9.19
N GLU A 18 25.25 -3.39 9.89
CA GLU A 18 24.92 -4.79 10.18
C GLU A 18 24.44 -5.59 8.94
N ASN A 19 23.98 -4.93 7.87
CA ASN A 19 23.53 -5.56 6.62
C ASN A 19 24.55 -5.46 5.48
N ARG A 20 25.76 -4.99 5.76
CA ARG A 20 26.85 -4.81 4.78
C ARG A 20 27.17 -6.09 4.00
N TRP A 21 27.09 -7.25 4.64
CA TRP A 21 27.29 -8.55 3.98
C TRP A 21 26.18 -8.88 2.98
N THR A 22 24.93 -8.38 3.18
CA THR A 22 23.86 -8.54 2.21
C THR A 22 24.07 -7.62 1.00
N GLU A 23 24.55 -6.41 1.18
CA GLU A 23 24.93 -5.52 0.08
C GLU A 23 26.11 -6.09 -0.72
N GLU A 24 27.17 -6.56 -0.03
CA GLU A 24 28.32 -7.22 -0.66
C GLU A 24 27.91 -8.51 -1.38
N LEU A 25 26.97 -9.29 -0.84
CA LEU A 25 26.42 -10.46 -1.51
C LEU A 25 25.60 -10.04 -2.73
N TYR A 26 24.81 -9.03 -2.61
CA TYR A 26 24.01 -8.45 -3.68
C TYR A 26 24.92 -7.88 -4.79
N ASP A 27 25.93 -7.13 -4.51
CA ASP A 27 26.90 -6.59 -5.46
C ASP A 27 27.73 -7.68 -6.14
N SER A 28 27.97 -8.82 -5.44
CA SER A 28 28.73 -9.96 -5.97
C SER A 28 27.95 -10.83 -6.97
N LEU A 29 26.63 -10.78 -6.92
CA LEU A 29 25.78 -11.49 -7.84
C LEU A 29 25.50 -10.56 -9.05
N SER A 30 26.36 -10.54 -10.05
CA SER A 30 26.20 -9.74 -11.28
C SER A 30 24.80 -9.93 -11.91
N GLY A 31 24.00 -8.88 -11.90
CA GLY A 31 22.62 -8.89 -12.40
C GLY A 31 21.53 -8.54 -11.38
N ILE A 32 21.89 -7.97 -10.24
CA ILE A 32 21.01 -7.75 -9.07
C ILE A 32 20.23 -6.45 -9.08
N ASP A 33 20.49 -5.51 -9.94
CA ASP A 33 19.43 -4.55 -10.27
C ASP A 33 18.13 -5.31 -10.60
N SER A 34 18.26 -6.50 -11.17
CA SER A 34 17.16 -7.42 -11.42
C SER A 34 16.54 -8.06 -10.18
N LEU A 35 17.23 -8.23 -9.04
CA LEU A 35 16.62 -8.81 -7.83
C LEU A 35 15.88 -7.76 -6.99
N ARG A 36 16.38 -6.54 -6.88
CA ARG A 36 15.61 -5.41 -6.32
C ARG A 36 14.33 -5.21 -7.15
N GLU A 37 14.45 -5.12 -8.46
CA GLU A 37 13.29 -5.01 -9.35
C GLU A 37 12.38 -6.25 -9.28
N LEU A 38 12.93 -7.45 -9.10
CA LEU A 38 12.17 -8.69 -8.95
C LEU A 38 11.38 -8.73 -7.64
N MET A 39 11.95 -8.17 -6.58
CA MET A 39 11.36 -8.16 -5.24
C MET A 39 10.61 -6.87 -4.93
N SER A 40 10.80 -5.79 -5.71
CA SER A 40 10.04 -4.56 -5.54
C SER A 40 8.57 -4.82 -5.90
N CYS A 41 7.71 -4.59 -4.93
CA CYS A 41 6.28 -4.70 -5.08
C CYS A 41 5.65 -3.37 -4.63
N ALA A 42 4.98 -2.69 -5.55
CA ALA A 42 4.34 -1.43 -5.25
C ALA A 42 3.35 -1.57 -4.07
N ASN A 43 3.22 -0.53 -3.27
CA ASN A 43 2.28 -0.49 -2.16
C ASN A 43 0.84 -0.28 -2.69
N SER A 44 0.14 -1.37 -3.04
CA SER A 44 -1.22 -1.29 -3.61
C SER A 44 -2.24 -0.60 -2.68
N PRO A 45 -2.19 -0.70 -1.35
CA PRO A 45 -3.02 0.12 -0.47
C PRO A 45 -2.91 1.63 -0.73
N LEU A 46 -1.71 2.16 -0.97
CA LEU A 46 -1.53 3.59 -1.28
C LEU A 46 -2.15 3.98 -2.62
N LEU A 47 -2.17 3.09 -3.61
CA LEU A 47 -2.84 3.34 -4.88
C LEU A 47 -4.36 3.39 -4.73
N THR A 48 -4.92 2.62 -3.81
CA THR A 48 -6.34 2.70 -3.43
C THR A 48 -6.62 4.00 -2.68
N VAL A 49 -5.75 4.40 -1.75
CA VAL A 49 -5.83 5.69 -1.06
C VAL A 49 -5.84 6.84 -2.07
N ALA A 50 -4.97 6.78 -3.10
CA ALA A 50 -4.96 7.77 -4.18
C ALA A 50 -6.30 7.89 -4.88
N SER A 51 -6.95 6.76 -5.21
CA SER A 51 -8.28 6.79 -5.84
C SER A 51 -9.36 7.42 -4.95
N ILE A 52 -9.32 7.11 -3.65
CA ILE A 52 -10.29 7.66 -2.68
C ILE A 52 -10.11 9.17 -2.54
N LEU A 53 -8.87 9.63 -2.58
CA LEU A 53 -8.52 11.04 -2.35
C LEU A 53 -8.47 11.89 -3.64
N GLU A 54 -8.66 11.30 -4.82
CA GLU A 54 -8.49 11.94 -6.13
C GLU A 54 -9.26 13.26 -6.26
N SER A 55 -10.50 13.33 -5.77
CA SER A 55 -11.33 14.53 -5.88
C SER A 55 -10.92 15.68 -4.97
N PHE A 56 -10.02 15.46 -4.02
CA PHE A 56 -9.59 16.46 -3.04
C PHE A 56 -8.25 17.12 -3.39
N PHE A 57 -7.47 16.52 -4.30
CA PHE A 57 -6.13 17.00 -4.65
C PHE A 57 -5.99 17.25 -6.14
N ASP A 58 -5.36 18.38 -6.48
CA ASP A 58 -5.09 18.79 -7.86
C ASP A 58 -3.89 18.02 -8.44
N GLU A 59 -2.94 17.68 -7.60
CA GLU A 59 -1.72 16.95 -7.96
C GLU A 59 -1.46 15.84 -6.94
N MET A 60 -1.12 14.67 -7.45
CA MET A 60 -0.76 13.49 -6.64
C MET A 60 0.53 12.87 -7.18
N GLU A 61 1.42 12.47 -6.28
CA GLU A 61 2.65 11.77 -6.62
C GLU A 61 2.80 10.52 -5.76
N TYR A 62 3.10 9.40 -6.40
CA TYR A 62 3.44 8.16 -5.71
C TYR A 62 4.96 8.00 -5.72
N ILE A 63 5.56 7.85 -4.53
CA ILE A 63 7.00 7.72 -4.31
C ILE A 63 7.25 6.40 -3.59
N ASP A 64 8.04 5.54 -4.19
CA ASP A 64 8.46 4.27 -3.60
C ASP A 64 9.97 4.30 -3.38
N GLU A 65 10.39 4.35 -2.12
CA GLU A 65 11.82 4.41 -1.76
C GLU A 65 12.61 3.16 -2.16
N GLU A 66 11.95 2.05 -2.51
CA GLU A 66 12.65 0.88 -3.06
C GLU A 66 13.17 1.13 -4.47
N ILE A 67 12.60 2.09 -5.21
CA ILE A 67 12.96 2.35 -6.61
C ILE A 67 13.42 3.78 -6.89
N GLU A 68 13.20 4.71 -5.97
CA GLU A 68 13.58 6.12 -6.13
C GLU A 68 13.80 6.82 -4.80
N ASP A 69 14.58 7.89 -4.84
CA ASP A 69 14.79 8.75 -3.68
C ASP A 69 13.68 9.80 -3.54
N ILE A 70 13.39 10.20 -2.29
CA ILE A 70 12.47 11.30 -2.01
C ILE A 70 13.15 12.61 -2.38
N ASP A 71 12.51 13.41 -3.22
CA ASP A 71 12.93 14.78 -3.49
C ASP A 71 12.48 15.71 -2.34
N TRP A 72 13.40 16.01 -1.46
CA TRP A 72 13.14 16.83 -0.27
C TRP A 72 12.87 18.30 -0.57
N GLU A 73 13.18 18.80 -1.76
CA GLU A 73 12.91 20.20 -2.14
C GLU A 73 11.45 20.40 -2.61
N LYS A 74 10.74 19.32 -2.95
CA LYS A 74 9.32 19.39 -3.30
C LYS A 74 8.46 19.78 -2.11
N GLN A 75 7.42 20.53 -2.40
CA GLN A 75 6.44 20.97 -1.41
C GLN A 75 5.13 20.23 -1.62
N TYR A 76 4.58 19.72 -0.53
CA TYR A 76 3.29 19.05 -0.47
C TYR A 76 2.43 19.67 0.62
N ASP A 77 1.11 19.69 0.42
CA ASP A 77 0.16 20.07 1.46
C ASP A 77 -0.07 18.92 2.44
N MET A 78 0.02 17.69 1.93
CA MET A 78 -0.18 16.47 2.72
C MET A 78 0.73 15.34 2.23
N VAL A 79 1.18 14.52 3.17
CA VAL A 79 1.89 13.26 2.89
C VAL A 79 1.12 12.11 3.52
N ALA A 80 0.82 11.10 2.73
CA ALA A 80 0.19 9.85 3.16
C ALA A 80 1.20 8.70 3.09
N MET A 81 1.32 7.93 4.18
CA MET A 81 2.15 6.73 4.23
C MET A 81 1.33 5.51 4.65
N SER A 82 1.59 4.38 3.99
CA SER A 82 1.06 3.08 4.41
C SER A 82 2.22 2.11 4.56
N PHE A 83 2.39 1.54 5.76
CA PHE A 83 3.59 0.77 6.05
C PHE A 83 3.36 -0.39 7.01
N MET A 84 4.25 -1.38 6.88
CA MET A 84 4.38 -2.53 7.78
C MET A 84 5.36 -2.23 8.92
N THR A 85 5.42 -3.09 9.94
CA THR A 85 6.30 -2.89 11.10
C THR A 85 7.78 -2.79 10.73
N GLN A 86 8.23 -3.53 9.74
CA GLN A 86 9.60 -3.48 9.25
C GLN A 86 9.97 -2.14 8.56
N GLN A 87 8.99 -1.36 8.18
CA GLN A 87 9.15 -0.04 7.54
C GLN A 87 8.98 1.11 8.54
N ALA A 88 8.54 0.83 9.78
CA ALA A 88 8.12 1.85 10.73
C ALA A 88 9.23 2.85 11.07
N SER A 89 10.44 2.38 11.38
CA SER A 89 11.57 3.28 11.68
C SER A 89 11.82 4.27 10.53
N ARG A 90 11.81 3.77 9.29
CA ARG A 90 12.02 4.63 8.12
C ARG A 90 10.85 5.60 7.91
N ALA A 91 9.61 5.14 8.11
CA ALA A 91 8.43 6.00 8.04
C ALA A 91 8.51 7.16 9.06
N PHE A 92 8.98 6.88 10.28
CA PHE A 92 9.15 7.89 11.33
C PHE A 92 10.26 8.90 11.01
N GLU A 93 11.38 8.45 10.41
CA GLU A 93 12.43 9.34 9.91
C GLU A 93 11.91 10.30 8.83
N ILE A 94 11.17 9.76 7.85
CA ILE A 94 10.53 10.55 6.78
C ILE A 94 9.53 11.55 7.37
N ALA A 95 8.70 11.09 8.30
CA ALA A 95 7.73 11.94 8.98
C ALA A 95 8.42 13.10 9.72
N GLY A 96 9.53 12.84 10.41
CA GLY A 96 10.33 13.89 11.08
C GLY A 96 10.76 15.01 10.13
N GLN A 97 11.27 14.66 8.95
CA GLN A 97 11.71 15.64 7.95
C GLN A 97 10.55 16.48 7.37
N PHE A 98 9.39 15.88 7.14
CA PHE A 98 8.23 16.62 6.66
C PHE A 98 7.55 17.45 7.76
N ASN A 99 7.60 17.00 9.02
CA ASN A 99 7.14 17.78 10.18
C ASN A 99 7.91 19.11 10.32
N GLU A 100 9.24 19.10 10.10
CA GLU A 100 10.05 20.32 10.10
C GLU A 100 9.61 21.32 9.02
N LYS A 101 8.95 20.87 7.98
CA LYS A 101 8.42 21.70 6.88
C LYS A 101 6.96 22.10 7.08
N GLY A 102 6.31 21.62 8.15
CA GLY A 102 4.91 21.91 8.45
C GLY A 102 3.91 21.22 7.53
N VAL A 103 4.28 20.09 6.90
CA VAL A 103 3.42 19.28 6.04
C VAL A 103 2.50 18.42 6.90
N TYR A 104 1.21 18.32 6.56
CA TYR A 104 0.26 17.49 7.28
C TYR A 104 0.48 16.01 6.97
N LEU A 105 0.64 15.17 7.99
CA LEU A 105 1.05 13.78 7.86
C LEU A 105 -0.05 12.81 8.25
N ILE A 106 -0.40 11.89 7.36
CA ILE A 106 -1.36 10.82 7.63
C ILE A 106 -0.72 9.44 7.46
N ALA A 107 -1.07 8.51 8.35
CA ALA A 107 -0.56 7.15 8.34
C ALA A 107 -1.65 6.10 8.37
N GLY A 108 -1.46 5.02 7.61
CA GLY A 108 -2.29 3.82 7.62
C GLY A 108 -1.48 2.55 7.39
N GLY A 109 -2.16 1.43 7.24
CA GLY A 109 -1.53 0.12 7.01
C GLY A 109 -1.38 -0.72 8.27
N MET A 110 -0.59 -1.79 8.17
CA MET A 110 -0.50 -2.81 9.22
C MET A 110 0.10 -2.28 10.53
N HIS A 111 1.21 -1.55 10.47
CA HIS A 111 1.84 -1.05 11.69
C HIS A 111 1.01 0.04 12.36
N PRO A 112 0.53 1.10 11.67
CA PRO A 112 -0.35 2.11 12.27
C PRO A 112 -1.63 1.53 12.88
N THR A 113 -2.19 0.48 12.27
CA THR A 113 -3.36 -0.23 12.82
C THR A 113 -3.06 -0.95 14.13
N ASN A 114 -1.87 -1.56 14.26
CA ASN A 114 -1.49 -2.33 15.45
C ASN A 114 -0.83 -1.47 16.55
N SER A 115 -0.21 -0.35 16.18
CA SER A 115 0.54 0.56 17.07
C SER A 115 0.16 2.03 16.82
N PRO A 116 -1.14 2.40 16.96
CA PRO A 116 -1.59 3.75 16.63
C PRO A 116 -0.98 4.82 17.54
N ASP A 117 -0.82 4.54 18.83
CA ASP A 117 -0.28 5.50 19.81
C ASP A 117 1.20 5.82 19.55
N GLU A 118 1.99 4.83 19.10
CA GLU A 118 3.37 5.03 18.68
C GLU A 118 3.41 5.87 17.40
N THR A 119 2.58 5.52 16.42
CA THR A 119 2.51 6.23 15.14
C THR A 119 2.09 7.69 15.31
N LEU A 120 1.18 8.00 16.25
CA LEU A 120 0.73 9.36 16.58
C LEU A 120 1.81 10.26 17.19
N GLN A 121 2.98 9.75 17.53
CA GLN A 121 4.12 10.58 17.94
C GLN A 121 4.77 11.28 16.76
N TYR A 122 4.55 10.78 15.54
CA TYR A 122 5.19 11.26 14.31
C TYR A 122 4.19 11.77 13.27
N PHE A 123 2.93 11.35 13.34
CA PHE A 123 1.89 11.67 12.36
C PHE A 123 0.74 12.47 13.01
N ASP A 124 0.14 13.36 12.23
CA ASP A 124 -1.01 14.16 12.68
C ASP A 124 -2.27 13.32 12.80
N THR A 125 -2.50 12.43 11.84
CA THR A 125 -3.66 11.54 11.81
C THR A 125 -3.27 10.09 11.47
N VAL A 126 -3.87 9.14 12.21
CA VAL A 126 -3.67 7.71 12.03
C VAL A 126 -4.99 7.02 11.68
N PHE A 127 -4.96 6.19 10.64
CA PHE A 127 -6.08 5.34 10.22
C PHE A 127 -5.90 3.93 10.77
N VAL A 128 -6.87 3.47 11.53
CA VAL A 128 -6.89 2.14 12.15
C VAL A 128 -7.88 1.24 11.40
N GLY A 129 -7.36 0.20 10.76
CA GLY A 129 -8.13 -0.70 9.90
C GLY A 129 -8.22 -0.18 8.46
N GLU A 130 -9.32 -0.52 7.80
CA GLU A 130 -9.56 -0.21 6.38
C GLU A 130 -9.98 1.26 6.21
N GLY A 131 -9.34 1.97 5.27
CA GLY A 131 -9.48 3.42 5.10
C GLY A 131 -10.63 3.88 4.21
N GLU A 132 -11.30 3.00 3.50
CA GLU A 132 -12.24 3.34 2.43
C GLU A 132 -13.41 4.22 2.88
N ILE A 133 -13.89 4.03 4.11
CA ILE A 133 -14.95 4.84 4.71
C ILE A 133 -14.37 6.06 5.43
N THR A 134 -13.26 5.87 6.13
CA THR A 134 -12.72 6.87 7.04
C THR A 134 -11.89 7.95 6.34
N LEU A 135 -11.28 7.67 5.20
CA LEU A 135 -10.53 8.67 4.43
C LEU A 135 -11.42 9.82 3.90
N PRO A 136 -12.60 9.56 3.28
CA PRO A 136 -13.50 10.63 2.89
C PRO A 136 -14.02 11.44 4.09
N GLN A 137 -14.31 10.79 5.22
CA GLN A 137 -14.70 11.47 6.45
C GLN A 137 -13.58 12.38 6.94
N PHE A 138 -12.34 11.87 7.02
CA PHE A 138 -11.17 12.66 7.38
C PHE A 138 -11.01 13.89 6.49
N MET A 139 -11.13 13.74 5.16
CA MET A 139 -10.97 14.88 4.26
C MET A 139 -12.00 15.99 4.50
N ASN A 140 -13.25 15.61 4.77
CA ASN A 140 -14.27 16.60 5.14
C ASN A 140 -13.90 17.33 6.44
N ASP A 141 -13.49 16.57 7.48
CA ASP A 141 -13.06 17.15 8.76
C ASP A 141 -11.80 18.02 8.59
N TYR A 142 -10.85 17.59 7.74
CA TYR A 142 -9.63 18.34 7.43
C TYR A 142 -9.93 19.69 6.78
N LEU A 143 -10.81 19.70 5.79
CA LEU A 143 -11.24 20.93 5.10
C LEU A 143 -12.02 21.88 6.02
N GLU A 144 -12.69 21.34 7.05
CA GLU A 144 -13.34 22.13 8.11
C GLU A 144 -12.38 22.53 9.26
N ASN A 145 -11.07 22.24 9.14
CA ASN A 145 -10.04 22.51 10.15
C ASN A 145 -10.30 21.84 11.52
N LYS A 146 -10.90 20.65 11.52
CA LYS A 146 -11.18 19.86 12.74
C LYS A 146 -10.91 18.36 12.59
N PRO A 147 -9.80 17.95 11.98
CA PRO A 147 -9.51 16.53 11.81
C PRO A 147 -9.29 15.85 13.16
N LEU A 148 -9.74 14.60 13.29
CA LEU A 148 -9.43 13.76 14.43
C LEU A 148 -8.00 13.20 14.29
N ARG A 149 -7.37 12.92 15.42
CA ARG A 149 -6.06 12.27 15.42
C ARG A 149 -6.12 10.79 15.05
N ILE A 150 -7.26 10.12 15.31
CA ILE A 150 -7.48 8.71 14.97
C ILE A 150 -8.81 8.57 14.25
N TYR A 151 -8.80 7.92 13.10
CA TYR A 151 -9.98 7.43 12.39
C TYR A 151 -9.96 5.91 12.42
N LYS A 152 -10.98 5.32 13.04
CA LYS A 152 -11.07 3.87 13.17
C LYS A 152 -12.27 3.34 12.38
N ASN A 153 -12.01 2.46 11.43
CA ASN A 153 -13.08 1.75 10.75
C ASN A 153 -13.59 0.58 11.63
N THR A 154 -14.91 0.53 11.79
CA THR A 154 -15.61 -0.54 12.50
C THR A 154 -16.58 -1.32 11.61
N HIS A 155 -16.62 -1.01 10.33
CA HIS A 155 -17.55 -1.59 9.35
C HIS A 155 -16.81 -2.51 8.38
N GLU A 156 -17.49 -3.56 7.96
CA GLU A 156 -16.98 -4.41 6.88
C GLU A 156 -17.08 -3.68 5.54
N ILE A 157 -16.00 -3.73 4.77
CA ILE A 157 -15.96 -3.17 3.42
C ILE A 157 -16.40 -4.24 2.42
N ASN A 158 -17.30 -3.87 1.51
CA ASN A 158 -17.59 -4.67 0.32
C ASN A 158 -16.43 -4.52 -0.67
N MET A 159 -15.74 -5.60 -0.99
CA MET A 159 -14.55 -5.58 -1.84
C MET A 159 -14.84 -5.11 -3.29
N ASP A 160 -16.06 -5.26 -3.78
CA ASP A 160 -16.45 -4.78 -5.11
C ASP A 160 -16.69 -3.25 -5.15
N GLU A 161 -16.90 -2.63 -3.98
CA GLU A 161 -17.08 -1.19 -3.84
C GLU A 161 -15.75 -0.45 -3.61
N VAL A 162 -14.68 -1.17 -3.35
CA VAL A 162 -13.32 -0.57 -3.23
C VAL A 162 -12.95 0.07 -4.57
N PRO A 163 -12.55 1.34 -4.61
CA PRO A 163 -12.13 1.99 -5.85
C PRO A 163 -10.99 1.23 -6.55
N LEU A 164 -10.96 1.30 -7.88
CA LEU A 164 -9.82 0.77 -8.66
C LEU A 164 -8.55 1.52 -8.29
N PRO A 165 -7.44 0.83 -7.99
CA PRO A 165 -6.20 1.48 -7.63
C PRO A 165 -5.65 2.35 -8.77
N ARG A 166 -5.02 3.48 -8.44
CA ARG A 166 -4.38 4.40 -9.40
C ARG A 166 -3.04 3.85 -9.89
N TYR A 167 -3.08 2.76 -10.66
CA TYR A 167 -1.88 2.16 -11.26
C TYR A 167 -1.15 3.09 -12.23
N ASP A 168 -1.83 4.11 -12.74
CA ASP A 168 -1.27 5.16 -13.59
C ASP A 168 -0.24 6.04 -12.88
N LEU A 169 -0.25 6.09 -11.54
CA LEU A 169 0.75 6.80 -10.74
C LEU A 169 2.07 6.02 -10.62
N LEU A 170 2.09 4.73 -10.96
CA LEU A 170 3.29 3.92 -10.87
C LEU A 170 4.25 4.21 -12.02
N LYS A 171 5.54 4.23 -11.72
CA LYS A 171 6.62 4.12 -12.71
C LYS A 171 6.71 2.66 -13.19
N MET A 172 5.71 2.23 -13.97
CA MET A 172 5.44 0.84 -14.33
C MET A 172 6.66 0.07 -14.84
N ASP A 173 7.58 0.76 -15.53
CA ASP A 173 8.80 0.14 -16.08
C ASP A 173 9.80 -0.27 -15.00
N ARG A 174 9.67 0.29 -13.78
CA ARG A 174 10.53 -0.02 -12.64
C ARG A 174 10.04 -1.24 -11.85
N TYR A 175 8.83 -1.75 -12.11
CA TYR A 175 8.27 -2.92 -11.44
C TYR A 175 8.20 -4.10 -12.39
N ARG A 176 8.75 -5.23 -11.98
CA ARG A 176 8.62 -6.48 -12.73
C ARG A 176 7.26 -7.13 -12.49
N THR A 177 6.75 -7.02 -11.29
CA THR A 177 5.46 -7.57 -10.89
C THR A 177 4.55 -6.46 -10.37
N ILE A 178 3.27 -6.51 -10.72
CA ILE A 178 2.27 -5.55 -10.28
C ILE A 178 1.38 -6.21 -9.23
N PRO A 179 1.26 -5.65 -8.02
CA PRO A 179 0.44 -6.22 -6.97
C PRO A 179 -1.05 -6.03 -7.26
N LEU A 180 -1.84 -7.07 -6.99
CA LEU A 180 -3.28 -7.04 -7.05
C LEU A 180 -3.86 -7.77 -5.83
N GLN A 181 -4.69 -7.08 -5.05
CA GLN A 181 -5.39 -7.66 -3.90
C GLN A 181 -6.80 -8.08 -4.31
N ILE A 182 -7.13 -9.36 -4.14
CA ILE A 182 -8.46 -9.91 -4.49
C ILE A 182 -9.34 -10.16 -3.27
N SER A 183 -8.74 -10.28 -2.07
CA SER A 183 -9.49 -10.59 -0.86
C SER A 183 -8.89 -9.94 0.38
N ARG A 184 -9.68 -9.91 1.46
CA ARG A 184 -9.29 -9.47 2.81
C ARG A 184 -9.93 -10.34 3.85
N GLY A 185 -9.23 -10.50 4.97
CA GLY A 185 -9.66 -11.33 6.10
C GLY A 185 -9.36 -12.81 5.89
N CYS A 186 -9.16 -13.51 7.01
CA CYS A 186 -8.81 -14.91 7.01
C CYS A 186 -9.50 -15.62 8.19
N PRO A 187 -10.22 -16.74 7.96
CA PRO A 187 -10.92 -17.47 9.03
C PRO A 187 -9.97 -18.25 9.94
N HIS A 188 -8.70 -18.39 9.55
CA HIS A 188 -7.71 -19.08 10.34
C HIS A 188 -7.15 -18.13 11.40
N ASN A 189 -7.37 -18.45 12.68
CA ASN A 189 -6.88 -17.66 13.80
C ASN A 189 -5.48 -18.12 14.24
N CYS A 190 -4.49 -17.97 13.34
CA CYS A 190 -3.10 -18.32 13.64
C CYS A 190 -2.50 -17.32 14.64
N GLU A 191 -1.88 -17.80 15.73
CA GLU A 191 -1.37 -16.98 16.84
C GLU A 191 -0.33 -15.92 16.39
N PHE A 192 0.45 -16.23 15.36
CA PHE A 192 1.51 -15.37 14.84
C PHE A 192 1.03 -14.39 13.74
N CYS A 193 -0.20 -14.51 13.25
CA CYS A 193 -0.66 -13.77 12.08
C CYS A 193 -1.41 -12.49 12.47
N ALA A 194 -0.98 -11.34 11.94
CA ALA A 194 -1.64 -10.06 12.15
C ALA A 194 -2.88 -9.83 11.27
N SER A 195 -3.05 -10.62 10.20
CA SER A 195 -4.10 -10.41 9.19
C SER A 195 -5.51 -10.39 9.79
N THR A 196 -5.84 -11.35 10.66
CA THR A 196 -7.13 -11.40 11.34
C THR A 196 -7.39 -10.20 12.25
N LYS A 197 -6.33 -9.60 12.83
CA LYS A 197 -6.47 -8.39 13.65
C LYS A 197 -6.77 -7.14 12.82
N VAL A 198 -6.23 -7.09 11.60
CA VAL A 198 -6.38 -5.92 10.71
C VAL A 198 -7.65 -6.01 9.88
N TYR A 199 -7.89 -7.15 9.24
CA TYR A 199 -9.01 -7.35 8.30
C TYR A 199 -10.18 -8.14 8.87
N GLY A 200 -10.05 -8.67 10.09
CA GLY A 200 -11.05 -9.52 10.73
C GLY A 200 -11.03 -10.98 10.24
N PRO A 201 -11.86 -11.84 10.89
CA PRO A 201 -11.90 -13.27 10.57
C PRO A 201 -12.76 -13.61 9.35
N LYS A 202 -13.57 -12.66 8.86
CA LYS A 202 -14.47 -12.91 7.74
C LYS A 202 -13.73 -12.72 6.42
N TYR A 203 -13.65 -13.79 5.64
CA TYR A 203 -13.09 -13.74 4.30
C TYR A 203 -14.06 -12.99 3.36
N ARG A 204 -13.60 -11.90 2.79
CA ARG A 204 -14.30 -11.06 1.81
C ARG A 204 -13.44 -11.01 0.55
N HIS A 205 -14.04 -11.10 -0.61
CA HIS A 205 -13.32 -11.08 -1.88
C HIS A 205 -14.07 -10.24 -2.90
N LYS A 206 -13.34 -9.75 -3.88
CA LYS A 206 -13.89 -9.13 -5.09
C LYS A 206 -14.63 -10.21 -5.91
N SER A 207 -15.57 -9.78 -6.73
CA SER A 207 -16.10 -10.63 -7.80
C SER A 207 -15.02 -10.92 -8.83
N VAL A 208 -15.14 -12.03 -9.57
CA VAL A 208 -14.18 -12.36 -10.64
C VAL A 208 -14.17 -11.26 -11.69
N ASP A 209 -15.34 -10.70 -12.05
CA ASP A 209 -15.43 -9.59 -12.99
C ASP A 209 -14.64 -8.37 -12.53
N ARG A 210 -14.68 -8.07 -11.21
CA ARG A 210 -13.92 -6.94 -10.65
C ARG A 210 -12.41 -7.17 -10.73
N VAL A 211 -11.96 -8.39 -10.42
CA VAL A 211 -10.55 -8.77 -10.57
C VAL A 211 -10.10 -8.65 -12.03
N MET A 212 -10.93 -9.13 -12.96
CA MET A 212 -10.61 -9.04 -14.39
C MET A 212 -10.55 -7.61 -14.90
N GLN A 213 -11.39 -6.70 -14.40
CA GLN A 213 -11.30 -5.26 -14.71
C GLN A 213 -9.98 -4.65 -14.28
N GLU A 214 -9.49 -4.99 -13.08
CA GLU A 214 -8.19 -4.50 -12.59
C GLU A 214 -7.03 -5.05 -13.45
N ILE A 215 -7.07 -6.34 -13.79
CA ILE A 215 -6.08 -6.97 -14.67
C ILE A 215 -6.05 -6.28 -16.04
N GLU A 216 -7.21 -6.03 -16.63
CA GLU A 216 -7.30 -5.34 -17.91
C GLU A 216 -6.77 -3.90 -17.86
N MET A 217 -7.00 -3.20 -16.73
CA MET A 217 -6.45 -1.87 -16.51
C MET A 217 -4.92 -1.92 -16.43
N ILE A 218 -4.37 -2.85 -15.66
CA ILE A 218 -2.91 -3.04 -15.55
C ILE A 218 -2.32 -3.34 -16.93
N GLN A 219 -2.92 -4.25 -17.70
CA GLN A 219 -2.45 -4.64 -19.01
C GLN A 219 -2.56 -3.53 -20.08
N LYS A 220 -3.50 -2.60 -19.93
CA LYS A 220 -3.57 -1.40 -20.79
C LYS A 220 -2.40 -0.46 -20.54
N ILE A 221 -1.94 -0.35 -19.29
CA ILE A 221 -0.81 0.52 -18.92
C ILE A 221 0.51 -0.18 -19.28
N LYS A 222 0.66 -1.46 -18.90
CA LYS A 222 1.85 -2.27 -19.15
C LYS A 222 1.46 -3.66 -19.69
N PRO A 223 1.44 -3.84 -21.00
CA PRO A 223 1.17 -5.14 -21.62
C PRO A 223 2.16 -6.22 -21.18
N ASN A 224 1.68 -7.44 -20.96
CA ASN A 224 2.47 -8.60 -20.51
C ASN A 224 3.14 -8.43 -19.14
N SER A 225 2.60 -7.55 -18.26
CA SER A 225 3.09 -7.46 -16.88
C SER A 225 2.74 -8.72 -16.11
N HIS A 226 3.64 -9.14 -15.23
CA HIS A 226 3.35 -10.19 -14.26
C HIS A 226 2.50 -9.61 -13.13
N ILE A 227 1.45 -10.32 -12.75
CA ILE A 227 0.56 -9.95 -11.64
C ILE A 227 0.90 -10.82 -10.43
N TYR A 228 1.07 -10.17 -9.28
CA TYR A 228 1.27 -10.82 -8.01
C TYR A 228 0.04 -10.62 -7.12
N PHE A 229 -0.67 -11.71 -6.79
CA PHE A 229 -1.77 -11.65 -5.83
C PHE A 229 -1.22 -11.52 -4.41
N THR A 230 -1.56 -10.41 -3.75
CA THR A 230 -1.01 -10.03 -2.43
C THR A 230 -1.84 -10.56 -1.26
N ASP A 231 -2.68 -11.54 -1.52
CA ASP A 231 -3.64 -12.07 -0.55
C ASP A 231 -2.99 -13.01 0.46
N ASP A 232 -3.41 -12.92 1.72
CA ASP A 232 -2.95 -13.84 2.78
C ASP A 232 -3.32 -15.30 2.48
N ASN A 233 -4.51 -15.54 1.92
CA ASN A 233 -4.98 -16.85 1.51
C ASN A 233 -6.10 -16.76 0.47
N MET A 234 -5.76 -16.81 -0.80
CA MET A 234 -6.73 -16.76 -1.89
C MET A 234 -7.60 -18.02 -2.05
N LEU A 235 -7.24 -19.12 -1.39
CA LEU A 235 -7.91 -20.42 -1.56
C LEU A 235 -8.97 -20.71 -0.49
N VAL A 236 -9.30 -19.77 0.38
CA VAL A 236 -10.32 -19.93 1.43
C VAL A 236 -11.68 -20.34 0.86
N LYS A 237 -12.11 -19.72 -0.23
CA LYS A 237 -13.32 -20.09 -0.99
C LYS A 237 -12.92 -20.81 -2.26
N LYS A 238 -13.05 -22.15 -2.24
CA LYS A 238 -12.64 -23.02 -3.36
C LYS A 238 -13.37 -22.67 -4.66
N ASP A 239 -14.67 -22.43 -4.61
CA ASP A 239 -15.47 -22.17 -5.80
C ASP A 239 -15.05 -20.84 -6.46
N PHE A 240 -14.82 -19.79 -5.66
CA PHE A 240 -14.28 -18.52 -6.15
C PHE A 240 -12.88 -18.70 -6.76
N ALA A 241 -12.00 -19.45 -6.09
CA ALA A 241 -10.65 -19.69 -6.60
C ALA A 241 -10.66 -20.43 -7.95
N ILE A 242 -11.53 -21.43 -8.12
CA ILE A 242 -11.69 -22.16 -9.39
C ILE A 242 -12.22 -21.22 -10.47
N GLU A 243 -13.27 -20.45 -10.19
CA GLU A 243 -13.86 -19.50 -11.13
C GLU A 243 -12.82 -18.46 -11.59
N LEU A 244 -12.03 -17.92 -10.66
CA LEU A 244 -10.96 -16.98 -10.98
C LEU A 244 -9.88 -17.62 -11.86
N LEU A 245 -9.42 -18.83 -11.51
CA LEU A 245 -8.40 -19.53 -12.29
C LEU A 245 -8.89 -19.87 -13.70
N ASP A 246 -10.17 -20.24 -13.85
CA ASP A 246 -10.77 -20.48 -15.17
C ASP A 246 -10.85 -19.18 -15.99
N ALA A 247 -11.18 -18.04 -15.37
CA ALA A 247 -11.20 -16.75 -16.04
C ALA A 247 -9.79 -16.28 -16.47
N LEU A 248 -8.76 -16.67 -15.72
CA LEU A 248 -7.35 -16.31 -16.01
C LEU A 248 -6.71 -17.21 -17.07
N LYS A 249 -7.25 -18.41 -17.29
CA LYS A 249 -6.64 -19.47 -18.11
C LYS A 249 -6.27 -19.02 -19.54
N ASP A 250 -7.11 -18.18 -20.14
CA ASP A 250 -6.95 -17.70 -21.50
C ASP A 250 -6.28 -16.32 -21.59
N LYS A 251 -5.88 -15.76 -20.46
CA LYS A 251 -5.16 -14.49 -20.40
C LYS A 251 -3.66 -14.72 -20.46
N LYS A 252 -2.98 -13.96 -21.30
CA LYS A 252 -1.50 -13.92 -21.34
C LYS A 252 -1.03 -12.94 -20.25
N LEU A 253 -0.76 -13.48 -19.07
CA LEU A 253 -0.26 -12.74 -17.91
C LEU A 253 1.23 -13.02 -17.71
#